data_b5e5d79a505e724d21d36dd5b165cc2e
#
_entry.id   b5e5d79a505e724d21d36dd5b165cc2e
#
_cell.length_a   1.000
_cell.length_b   1.000
_cell.length_c   1.000
_cell.angle_alpha   90.00
_cell.angle_beta   90.00
_cell.angle_gamma   90.00
#
_symmetry.space_group_name_H-M   'P 1'
#
loop_
_entity.id
_entity.type
_entity.pdbx_description
1 polymer ?
#
loop_
_entity_poly.entity_id
_entity_poly.type
_entity_poly.pdbx_seq_one_letter_code
_entity_poly.pdbx_strand_id
1 'polypeptide(L)'
;MSIRSLGAGELANSSLMISTRRQTAVRLLPFLFVLYIVNYLDRTSVAYAAIGMSHDLGFSDRVFGLGVGVFFIGYLALQIPGSLLAEHWSARKTISGSLALWGSLTALTAMVHTPMQLYTARFSLGLAEASFFPGVMIFLSHWFIQKDRAKAASNLLAGVPLSLMIGSPVAGWIVGHNWLGFAGWRWLFVLEGMPAVVLGAVAFAWLRDSPKDAAWLSDGERDWITRELEWEKRVERRGVSVLATLRSGRVLLLGAVAFLAYLPSYAAIFWMPTLLKRQTGLSDVQVGSLLAIPFGVLLVAMLFNGWNSDRQLERRWHAAVPLLSGALGSLGLMMFPPSLAMTLCLFSLTIAGVAYLPVFWAIPTEILSDTAAASALGVVSTIANIAGFFGPSAFGYLHTRTGSLTTGYAAMAVSWAASGVLMLMIPGLRRNAMGDFAVATVVSED
;
A
#
# COMPACT_ATOMS: atom_id res chain seq x y z
N MET A 1 -28.96 -1.01 -23.98
CA MET A 1 -30.36 -0.72 -23.57
C MET A 1 -30.58 0.78 -23.71
N SER A 2 -31.46 1.21 -24.59
CA SER A 2 -31.63 2.62 -24.99
C SER A 2 -32.37 3.40 -23.89
N ILE A 3 -31.86 4.58 -23.52
CA ILE A 3 -32.39 5.49 -22.49
C ILE A 3 -33.83 6.02 -22.85
N ARG A 4 -34.35 5.70 -24.02
CA ARG A 4 -35.64 6.25 -24.53
C ARG A 4 -36.90 5.54 -24.04
N SER A 5 -36.82 4.49 -23.19
CA SER A 5 -37.97 3.70 -22.74
C SER A 5 -38.25 3.70 -21.25
N LEU A 6 -37.53 4.51 -20.46
CA LEU A 6 -37.71 4.60 -19.01
C LEU A 6 -38.86 5.57 -18.69
N GLY A 7 -39.78 5.17 -17.81
CA GLY A 7 -40.81 6.05 -17.25
C GLY A 7 -40.26 7.19 -16.43
N ALA A 8 -40.97 8.27 -16.21
CA ALA A 8 -40.52 9.45 -15.47
C ALA A 8 -40.01 9.11 -14.04
N GLY A 9 -40.62 8.12 -13.38
CA GLY A 9 -40.20 7.62 -12.08
C GLY A 9 -38.86 6.86 -12.10
N GLU A 10 -38.59 6.10 -13.16
CA GLU A 10 -37.31 5.39 -13.35
C GLU A 10 -36.17 6.33 -13.67
N LEU A 11 -36.46 7.39 -14.46
CA LEU A 11 -35.49 8.45 -14.74
C LEU A 11 -35.13 9.26 -13.48
N ALA A 12 -36.12 9.58 -12.63
CA ALA A 12 -35.91 10.25 -11.35
C ALA A 12 -35.09 9.39 -10.40
N ASN A 13 -35.35 8.07 -10.33
CA ASN A 13 -34.60 7.14 -9.49
C ASN A 13 -33.14 6.95 -10.00
N SER A 14 -32.96 6.89 -11.33
CA SER A 14 -31.60 6.79 -11.91
C SER A 14 -30.79 8.06 -11.70
N SER A 15 -31.38 9.25 -11.78
CA SER A 15 -30.73 10.53 -11.52
C SER A 15 -30.33 10.65 -10.03
N LEU A 16 -31.20 10.25 -9.11
CA LEU A 16 -30.93 10.22 -7.67
C LEU A 16 -29.74 9.30 -7.35
N MET A 17 -29.71 8.10 -7.93
CA MET A 17 -28.62 7.14 -7.77
C MET A 17 -27.28 7.72 -8.23
N ILE A 18 -27.22 8.33 -9.41
CA ILE A 18 -26.02 8.91 -9.99
C ILE A 18 -25.54 10.10 -9.12
N SER A 19 -26.45 10.98 -8.70
CA SER A 19 -26.17 12.11 -7.82
C SER A 19 -25.57 11.65 -6.51
N THR A 20 -26.21 10.72 -5.81
CA THR A 20 -25.76 10.20 -4.50
C THR A 20 -24.35 9.60 -4.59
N ARG A 21 -24.11 8.73 -5.57
CA ARG A 21 -22.80 8.09 -5.78
C ARG A 21 -21.72 9.13 -6.06
N ARG A 22 -22.00 10.14 -6.88
CA ARG A 22 -21.07 11.21 -7.21
C ARG A 22 -20.77 12.09 -5.98
N GLN A 23 -21.80 12.51 -5.24
CA GLN A 23 -21.62 13.34 -4.03
C GLN A 23 -20.81 12.62 -2.98
N THR A 24 -21.10 11.33 -2.72
CA THR A 24 -20.36 10.49 -1.79
C THR A 24 -18.89 10.40 -2.20
N ALA A 25 -18.61 10.11 -3.47
CA ALA A 25 -17.25 9.99 -3.98
C ALA A 25 -16.47 11.30 -3.89
N VAL A 26 -17.02 12.40 -4.38
CA VAL A 26 -16.36 13.72 -4.40
C VAL A 26 -16.10 14.24 -2.98
N ARG A 27 -16.98 13.93 -2.05
CA ARG A 27 -16.82 14.40 -0.67
C ARG A 27 -15.85 13.56 0.15
N LEU A 28 -15.93 12.23 0.08
CA LEU A 28 -15.17 11.35 0.97
C LEU A 28 -13.80 10.96 0.42
N LEU A 29 -13.70 10.62 -0.88
CA LEU A 29 -12.46 10.07 -1.43
C LEU A 29 -11.27 11.03 -1.38
N PRO A 30 -11.38 12.35 -1.69
CA PRO A 30 -10.24 13.26 -1.59
C PRO A 30 -9.67 13.34 -0.17
N PHE A 31 -10.53 13.37 0.85
CA PHE A 31 -10.08 13.43 2.23
C PHE A 31 -9.39 12.13 2.65
N LEU A 32 -9.99 10.96 2.36
CA LEU A 32 -9.37 9.66 2.61
C LEU A 32 -8.04 9.50 1.86
N PHE A 33 -7.96 10.03 0.64
CA PHE A 33 -6.73 10.04 -0.14
C PHE A 33 -5.60 10.85 0.53
N VAL A 34 -5.93 12.04 1.07
CA VAL A 34 -4.99 12.84 1.86
C VAL A 34 -4.53 12.08 3.10
N LEU A 35 -5.46 11.44 3.84
CA LEU A 35 -5.10 10.63 5.00
C LEU A 35 -4.13 9.50 4.63
N TYR A 36 -4.36 8.87 3.46
CA TYR A 36 -3.52 7.78 2.98
C TYR A 36 -2.14 8.26 2.52
N ILE A 37 -2.06 9.44 1.90
CA ILE A 37 -0.78 10.09 1.58
C ILE A 37 0.02 10.34 2.86
N VAL A 38 -0.57 10.97 3.86
CA VAL A 38 0.10 11.27 5.14
C VAL A 38 0.55 9.99 5.83
N ASN A 39 -0.25 8.93 5.80
CA ASN A 39 0.12 7.63 6.31
C ASN A 39 1.39 7.07 5.64
N TYR A 40 1.49 7.19 4.31
CA TYR A 40 2.63 6.66 3.58
C TYR A 40 3.89 7.53 3.72
N LEU A 41 3.74 8.85 3.83
CA LEU A 41 4.85 9.77 4.14
C LEU A 41 5.48 9.40 5.48
N ASP A 42 4.65 9.32 6.52
CA ASP A 42 5.08 8.95 7.87
C ASP A 42 5.78 7.59 7.93
N ARG A 43 5.22 6.58 7.26
CA ARG A 43 5.81 5.23 7.19
C ARG A 43 7.21 5.22 6.60
N THR A 44 7.49 6.09 5.63
CA THR A 44 8.77 6.13 4.90
C THR A 44 9.76 7.17 5.42
N SER A 45 9.35 8.05 6.34
CA SER A 45 10.20 9.08 6.96
C SER A 45 11.51 8.53 7.51
N VAL A 46 11.44 7.36 8.17
CA VAL A 46 12.61 6.70 8.75
C VAL A 46 13.70 6.38 7.73
N ALA A 47 13.35 6.19 6.44
CA ALA A 47 14.32 5.95 5.37
C ALA A 47 15.22 7.17 5.12
N TYR A 48 14.66 8.37 5.19
CA TYR A 48 15.38 9.62 5.03
C TYR A 48 16.11 10.03 6.31
N ALA A 49 15.51 9.77 7.48
CA ALA A 49 16.14 10.01 8.77
C ALA A 49 17.35 9.13 9.04
N ALA A 50 17.44 7.96 8.38
CA ALA A 50 18.43 6.91 8.66
C ALA A 50 19.87 7.39 8.72
N ILE A 51 20.29 8.23 7.78
CA ILE A 51 21.69 8.68 7.68
C ILE A 51 22.02 9.64 8.82
N GLY A 52 21.14 10.62 9.06
CA GLY A 52 21.29 11.56 10.18
C GLY A 52 21.30 10.83 11.52
N MET A 53 20.41 9.89 11.73
CA MET A 53 20.36 9.06 12.94
C MET A 53 21.62 8.20 13.08
N SER A 54 22.11 7.58 12.01
CA SER A 54 23.32 6.78 12.05
C SER A 54 24.55 7.61 12.39
N HIS A 55 24.65 8.83 11.86
CA HIS A 55 25.74 9.76 12.17
C HIS A 55 25.67 10.24 13.63
N ASP A 56 24.51 10.72 14.08
CA ASP A 56 24.37 11.36 15.38
C ASP A 56 24.33 10.36 16.54
N LEU A 57 23.79 9.16 16.32
CA LEU A 57 23.54 8.15 17.35
C LEU A 57 24.44 6.93 17.23
N GLY A 58 25.29 6.86 16.20
CA GLY A 58 26.19 5.72 15.96
C GLY A 58 25.45 4.43 15.57
N PHE A 59 24.25 4.51 14.99
CA PHE A 59 23.46 3.33 14.65
C PHE A 59 24.04 2.62 13.43
N SER A 60 24.24 1.31 13.54
CA SER A 60 24.66 0.46 12.43
C SER A 60 23.48 0.18 11.47
N ASP A 61 23.80 -0.25 10.25
CA ASP A 61 22.80 -0.67 9.26
C ASP A 61 21.90 -1.81 9.76
N ARG A 62 22.45 -2.68 10.62
CA ARG A 62 21.65 -3.71 11.29
C ARG A 62 20.60 -3.10 12.22
N VAL A 63 20.97 -2.07 13.00
CA VAL A 63 20.04 -1.37 13.88
C VAL A 63 18.94 -0.69 13.06
N PHE A 64 19.31 -0.02 11.98
CA PHE A 64 18.34 0.63 11.09
C PHE A 64 17.39 -0.40 10.43
N GLY A 65 17.93 -1.43 9.80
CA GLY A 65 17.12 -2.47 9.14
C GLY A 65 16.14 -3.16 10.09
N LEU A 66 16.59 -3.50 11.33
CA LEU A 66 15.72 -4.05 12.37
C LEU A 66 14.69 -3.02 12.84
N GLY A 67 15.06 -1.75 12.99
CA GLY A 67 14.14 -0.68 13.37
C GLY A 67 13.00 -0.50 12.37
N VAL A 68 13.30 -0.59 11.07
CA VAL A 68 12.27 -0.62 10.02
C VAL A 68 11.41 -1.88 10.11
N GLY A 69 12.05 -3.05 10.28
CA GLY A 69 11.37 -4.33 10.31
C GLY A 69 10.41 -4.50 11.49
N VAL A 70 10.83 -4.11 12.70
CA VAL A 70 10.04 -4.26 13.94
C VAL A 70 8.69 -3.53 13.86
N PHE A 71 8.59 -2.46 13.09
CA PHE A 71 7.31 -1.82 12.77
C PHE A 71 6.28 -2.82 12.24
N PHE A 72 6.68 -3.68 11.30
CA PHE A 72 5.76 -4.65 10.69
C PHE A 72 5.31 -5.73 11.66
N ILE A 73 6.11 -6.07 12.68
CA ILE A 73 5.67 -6.99 13.75
C ILE A 73 4.52 -6.36 14.55
N GLY A 74 4.68 -5.10 14.97
CA GLY A 74 3.61 -4.36 15.65
C GLY A 74 2.37 -4.22 14.76
N TYR A 75 2.56 -3.90 13.49
CA TYR A 75 1.48 -3.77 12.50
C TYR A 75 0.68 -5.07 12.35
N LEU A 76 1.34 -6.21 12.18
CA LEU A 76 0.69 -7.51 12.06
C LEU A 76 -0.06 -7.93 13.33
N ALA A 77 0.48 -7.60 14.51
CA ALA A 77 -0.12 -7.98 15.80
C ALA A 77 -1.53 -7.39 16.00
N LEU A 78 -1.77 -6.14 15.54
CA LEU A 78 -3.03 -5.46 15.72
C LEU A 78 -3.85 -5.28 14.43
N GLN A 79 -3.40 -5.75 13.26
CA GLN A 79 -4.13 -5.61 12.01
C GLN A 79 -5.52 -6.25 12.06
N ILE A 80 -5.63 -7.49 12.56
CA ILE A 80 -6.93 -8.18 12.71
C ILE A 80 -7.76 -7.57 13.85
N PRO A 81 -7.25 -7.42 15.09
CA PRO A 81 -7.99 -6.73 16.15
C PRO A 81 -8.46 -5.34 15.76
N GLY A 82 -7.64 -4.57 15.04
CA GLY A 82 -7.97 -3.24 14.55
C GLY A 82 -9.11 -3.24 13.53
N SER A 83 -9.16 -4.24 12.63
CA SER A 83 -10.28 -4.39 11.70
C SER A 83 -11.59 -4.71 12.43
N LEU A 84 -11.54 -5.60 13.41
CA LEU A 84 -12.70 -5.93 14.25
C LEU A 84 -13.19 -4.72 15.05
N LEU A 85 -12.27 -3.91 15.56
CA LEU A 85 -12.60 -2.66 16.25
C LEU A 85 -13.33 -1.68 15.32
N ALA A 86 -12.85 -1.51 14.09
CA ALA A 86 -13.49 -0.63 13.10
C ALA A 86 -14.89 -1.12 12.71
N GLU A 87 -15.09 -2.43 12.57
CA GLU A 87 -16.37 -3.04 12.18
C GLU A 87 -17.40 -2.98 13.31
N HIS A 88 -17.02 -3.35 14.55
CA HIS A 88 -17.98 -3.53 15.65
C HIS A 88 -18.18 -2.28 16.51
N TRP A 89 -17.26 -1.34 16.48
CA TRP A 89 -17.35 -0.11 17.28
C TRP A 89 -17.60 1.13 16.42
N SER A 90 -16.62 1.56 15.61
CA SER A 90 -16.75 2.74 14.74
C SER A 90 -15.55 2.85 13.83
N ALA A 91 -15.74 2.84 12.52
CA ALA A 91 -14.69 3.06 11.55
C ALA A 91 -14.09 4.48 11.69
N ARG A 92 -14.95 5.49 11.89
CA ARG A 92 -14.55 6.89 12.15
C ARG A 92 -13.61 7.00 13.34
N LYS A 93 -14.00 6.47 14.51
CA LYS A 93 -13.21 6.57 15.74
C LYS A 93 -11.90 5.80 15.62
N THR A 94 -11.91 4.63 14.96
CA THR A 94 -10.72 3.82 14.72
C THR A 94 -9.73 4.54 13.81
N ILE A 95 -10.18 5.11 12.68
CA ILE A 95 -9.34 5.90 11.78
C ILE A 95 -8.75 7.10 12.50
N SER A 96 -9.59 7.87 13.18
CA SER A 96 -9.18 9.11 13.86
C SER A 96 -8.24 8.85 15.04
N GLY A 97 -8.53 7.82 15.84
CA GLY A 97 -7.70 7.44 16.97
C GLY A 97 -6.34 6.87 16.53
N SER A 98 -6.34 6.07 15.47
CA SER A 98 -5.12 5.57 14.85
C SER A 98 -4.23 6.72 14.36
N LEU A 99 -4.78 7.69 13.59
CA LEU A 99 -4.08 8.90 13.13
C LEU A 99 -3.46 9.68 14.28
N ALA A 100 -4.23 9.99 15.32
CA ALA A 100 -3.75 10.75 16.46
C ALA A 100 -2.65 10.01 17.22
N LEU A 101 -2.82 8.71 17.45
CA LEU A 101 -1.87 7.89 18.19
C LEU A 101 -0.56 7.71 17.42
N TRP A 102 -0.62 7.30 16.13
CA TRP A 102 0.61 7.11 15.37
C TRP A 102 1.34 8.44 15.13
N GLY A 103 0.63 9.54 14.79
CA GLY A 103 1.26 10.83 14.59
C GLY A 103 1.99 11.33 15.83
N SER A 104 1.41 11.10 17.02
CA SER A 104 2.07 11.39 18.31
C SER A 104 3.32 10.52 18.51
N LEU A 105 3.26 9.23 18.23
CA LEU A 105 4.39 8.31 18.35
C LEU A 105 5.49 8.63 17.33
N THR A 106 5.14 9.06 16.13
CA THR A 106 6.10 9.55 15.14
C THR A 106 6.81 10.78 15.65
N ALA A 107 6.08 11.79 16.12
CA ALA A 107 6.70 12.99 16.70
C ALA A 107 7.61 12.63 17.89
N LEU A 108 7.22 11.71 18.76
CA LEU A 108 8.04 11.21 19.86
C LEU A 108 9.30 10.46 19.40
N THR A 109 9.32 9.88 18.19
CA THR A 109 10.52 9.25 17.62
C THR A 109 11.67 10.25 17.43
N ALA A 110 11.38 11.54 17.32
CA ALA A 110 12.39 12.61 17.34
C ALA A 110 13.27 12.62 18.61
N MET A 111 12.81 12.03 19.72
CA MET A 111 13.50 12.00 21.01
C MET A 111 14.32 10.72 21.22
N VAL A 112 14.47 9.87 20.22
CA VAL A 112 15.20 8.61 20.31
C VAL A 112 16.71 8.89 20.42
N HIS A 113 17.38 8.14 21.33
CA HIS A 113 18.83 8.20 21.54
C HIS A 113 19.51 6.82 21.53
N THR A 114 18.75 5.74 21.69
CA THR A 114 19.29 4.37 21.75
C THR A 114 18.59 3.43 20.77
N PRO A 115 19.25 2.34 20.32
CA PRO A 115 18.62 1.33 19.46
C PRO A 115 17.32 0.76 20.06
N MET A 116 17.28 0.51 21.37
CA MET A 116 16.08 -0.02 22.02
C MET A 116 14.91 0.97 21.98
N GLN A 117 15.19 2.26 22.18
CA GLN A 117 14.17 3.30 22.03
C GLN A 117 13.63 3.36 20.58
N LEU A 118 14.51 3.24 19.57
CA LEU A 118 14.08 3.15 18.17
C LEU A 118 13.17 1.93 17.95
N TYR A 119 13.57 0.76 18.42
CA TYR A 119 12.75 -0.45 18.25
C TYR A 119 11.40 -0.34 18.95
N THR A 120 11.37 0.18 20.19
CA THR A 120 10.14 0.40 20.93
C THR A 120 9.23 1.41 20.23
N ALA A 121 9.77 2.54 19.78
CA ALA A 121 9.03 3.55 19.04
C ALA A 121 8.44 2.98 17.74
N ARG A 122 9.24 2.26 16.95
CA ARG A 122 8.81 1.64 15.69
C ARG A 122 7.79 0.52 15.90
N PHE A 123 7.94 -0.31 16.93
CA PHE A 123 6.95 -1.33 17.29
C PHE A 123 5.62 -0.69 17.70
N SER A 124 5.66 0.29 18.59
CA SER A 124 4.46 1.02 19.05
C SER A 124 3.77 1.76 17.91
N LEU A 125 4.55 2.35 16.99
CA LEU A 125 4.05 2.96 15.77
C LEU A 125 3.32 1.96 14.89
N GLY A 126 3.89 0.75 14.71
CA GLY A 126 3.26 -0.34 13.99
C GLY A 126 1.91 -0.76 14.60
N LEU A 127 1.85 -0.89 15.93
CA LEU A 127 0.60 -1.17 16.66
C LEU A 127 -0.46 -0.08 16.41
N ALA A 128 -0.07 1.19 16.49
CA ALA A 128 -0.97 2.33 16.34
C ALA A 128 -1.52 2.48 14.91
N GLU A 129 -0.69 2.18 13.90
CA GLU A 129 -1.05 2.30 12.49
C GLU A 129 -1.86 1.09 11.96
N ALA A 130 -1.77 -0.06 12.63
CA ALA A 130 -2.31 -1.34 12.14
C ALA A 130 -3.80 -1.31 11.79
N SER A 131 -4.60 -0.52 12.52
CA SER A 131 -6.05 -0.42 12.34
C SER A 131 -6.47 0.60 11.28
N PHE A 132 -5.55 1.45 10.78
CA PHE A 132 -5.91 2.52 9.86
C PHE A 132 -6.41 2.01 8.51
N PHE A 133 -5.60 1.25 7.78
CA PHE A 133 -5.97 0.77 6.45
C PHE A 133 -7.22 -0.15 6.48
N PRO A 134 -7.31 -1.16 7.37
CA PRO A 134 -8.54 -1.91 7.54
C PRO A 134 -9.73 -1.02 7.90
N GLY A 135 -9.55 -0.04 8.79
CA GLY A 135 -10.58 0.93 9.16
C GLY A 135 -11.09 1.73 7.96
N VAL A 136 -10.18 2.18 7.08
CA VAL A 136 -10.56 2.86 5.83
C VAL A 136 -11.33 1.92 4.90
N MET A 137 -10.93 0.66 4.76
CA MET A 137 -11.66 -0.31 3.92
C MET A 137 -13.06 -0.58 4.45
N ILE A 138 -13.22 -0.72 5.76
CA ILE A 138 -14.52 -0.86 6.42
C ILE A 138 -15.35 0.41 6.25
N PHE A 139 -14.75 1.60 6.41
CA PHE A 139 -15.43 2.87 6.15
C PHE A 139 -15.94 2.95 4.70
N LEU A 140 -15.13 2.55 3.72
CA LEU A 140 -15.57 2.46 2.32
C LEU A 140 -16.75 1.51 2.15
N SER A 141 -16.79 0.38 2.87
CA SER A 141 -17.92 -0.57 2.79
C SER A 141 -19.21 -0.04 3.40
N HIS A 142 -19.11 0.93 4.32
CA HIS A 142 -20.26 1.61 4.90
C HIS A 142 -20.83 2.74 4.02
N TRP A 143 -20.05 3.20 3.02
CA TRP A 143 -20.41 4.37 2.21
C TRP A 143 -20.53 4.09 0.71
N PHE A 144 -19.86 3.04 0.21
CA PHE A 144 -19.81 2.72 -1.20
C PHE A 144 -20.43 1.35 -1.47
N ILE A 145 -21.33 1.29 -2.43
CA ILE A 145 -21.87 0.02 -2.94
C ILE A 145 -20.75 -0.82 -3.56
N GLN A 146 -20.90 -2.13 -3.60
CA GLN A 146 -19.89 -3.10 -4.05
C GLN A 146 -19.28 -2.71 -5.40
N LYS A 147 -20.11 -2.24 -6.34
CA LYS A 147 -19.68 -1.78 -7.68
C LYS A 147 -18.66 -0.63 -7.65
N ASP A 148 -18.75 0.29 -6.67
CA ASP A 148 -17.90 1.48 -6.56
C ASP A 148 -16.73 1.26 -5.60
N ARG A 149 -16.86 0.31 -4.67
CA ARG A 149 -15.90 0.04 -3.58
C ARG A 149 -14.51 -0.31 -4.10
N ALA A 150 -14.43 -1.20 -5.11
CA ALA A 150 -13.15 -1.58 -5.72
C ALA A 150 -12.44 -0.37 -6.35
N LYS A 151 -13.18 0.49 -7.07
CA LYS A 151 -12.63 1.70 -7.67
C LYS A 151 -12.17 2.70 -6.62
N ALA A 152 -12.94 2.87 -5.54
CA ALA A 152 -12.57 3.74 -4.42
C ALA A 152 -11.27 3.27 -3.75
N ALA A 153 -11.15 1.97 -3.46
CA ALA A 153 -9.95 1.37 -2.89
C ALA A 153 -8.73 1.51 -3.83
N SER A 154 -8.89 1.26 -5.13
CA SER A 154 -7.81 1.41 -6.11
C SER A 154 -7.31 2.85 -6.21
N ASN A 155 -8.20 3.84 -6.14
CA ASN A 155 -7.83 5.25 -6.12
C ASN A 155 -6.95 5.59 -4.88
N LEU A 156 -7.25 5.02 -3.72
CA LEU A 156 -6.43 5.22 -2.51
C LEU A 156 -5.02 4.62 -2.69
N LEU A 157 -4.92 3.43 -3.27
CA LEU A 157 -3.63 2.76 -3.49
C LEU A 157 -2.71 3.52 -4.44
N ALA A 158 -3.25 4.31 -5.37
CA ALA A 158 -2.47 5.22 -6.21
C ALA A 158 -1.76 6.34 -5.41
N GLY A 159 -2.20 6.58 -4.17
CA GLY A 159 -1.53 7.47 -3.22
C GLY A 159 -0.12 7.01 -2.84
N VAL A 160 0.17 5.70 -2.87
CA VAL A 160 1.49 5.16 -2.48
C VAL A 160 2.64 5.74 -3.31
N PRO A 161 2.70 5.53 -4.63
CA PRO A 161 3.80 6.07 -5.42
C PRO A 161 3.78 7.61 -5.46
N LEU A 162 2.61 8.24 -5.37
CA LEU A 162 2.50 9.69 -5.29
C LEU A 162 3.11 10.23 -3.99
N SER A 163 2.84 9.57 -2.86
CA SER A 163 3.45 9.92 -1.57
C SER A 163 4.97 9.83 -1.61
N LEU A 164 5.51 8.75 -2.18
CA LEU A 164 6.94 8.57 -2.33
C LEU A 164 7.57 9.64 -3.24
N MET A 165 6.92 9.96 -4.36
CA MET A 165 7.41 10.95 -5.33
C MET A 165 7.43 12.37 -4.75
N ILE A 166 6.37 12.78 -4.03
CA ILE A 166 6.28 14.12 -3.42
C ILE A 166 7.03 14.15 -2.09
N GLY A 167 6.96 13.08 -1.31
CA GLY A 167 7.57 13.00 0.01
C GLY A 167 9.08 13.01 -0.02
N SER A 168 9.69 12.40 -1.04
CA SER A 168 11.15 12.33 -1.10
C SER A 168 11.85 13.71 -1.16
N PRO A 169 11.44 14.69 -1.99
CA PRO A 169 12.00 16.04 -1.95
C PRO A 169 11.72 16.76 -0.63
N VAL A 170 10.51 16.60 -0.09
CA VAL A 170 10.11 17.24 1.18
C VAL A 170 10.94 16.69 2.33
N ALA A 171 11.05 15.37 2.46
CA ALA A 171 11.85 14.72 3.49
C ALA A 171 13.35 15.09 3.36
N GLY A 172 13.89 15.05 2.14
CA GLY A 172 15.28 15.45 1.89
C GLY A 172 15.55 16.91 2.25
N TRP A 173 14.61 17.81 1.95
CA TRP A 173 14.73 19.22 2.32
C TRP A 173 14.70 19.39 3.86
N ILE A 174 13.78 18.71 4.56
CA ILE A 174 13.69 18.80 6.02
C ILE A 174 14.96 18.26 6.67
N VAL A 175 15.42 17.06 6.25
CA VAL A 175 16.62 16.42 6.83
C VAL A 175 17.88 17.23 6.56
N GLY A 176 17.95 17.90 5.41
CA GLY A 176 19.11 18.73 5.02
C GLY A 176 19.27 20.02 5.84
N HIS A 177 18.34 20.38 6.71
CA HIS A 177 18.37 21.60 7.50
C HIS A 177 18.25 21.33 9.00
N ASN A 178 19.11 21.99 9.78
CA ASN A 178 19.04 21.96 11.23
C ASN A 178 18.34 23.22 11.73
N TRP A 179 17.32 23.07 12.56
CA TRP A 179 16.57 24.19 13.14
C TRP A 179 16.62 24.15 14.66
N LEU A 180 16.70 25.30 15.29
CA LEU A 180 16.65 25.45 16.76
C LEU A 180 17.66 24.55 17.50
N GLY A 181 18.82 24.29 16.94
CA GLY A 181 19.84 23.43 17.53
C GLY A 181 19.58 21.93 17.43
N PHE A 182 18.51 21.48 16.76
CA PHE A 182 18.21 20.07 16.53
C PHE A 182 18.49 19.67 15.10
N ALA A 183 18.98 18.43 14.92
CA ALA A 183 19.24 17.84 13.63
C ALA A 183 17.96 17.69 12.78
N GLY A 184 18.07 17.85 11.47
CA GLY A 184 16.94 17.82 10.53
C GLY A 184 16.14 16.50 10.57
N TRP A 185 16.79 15.35 10.85
CA TRP A 185 16.06 14.08 10.99
C TRP A 185 15.07 14.06 12.16
N ARG A 186 15.32 14.83 13.25
CA ARG A 186 14.38 14.97 14.37
C ARG A 186 13.16 15.79 13.95
N TRP A 187 13.41 16.87 13.20
CA TRP A 187 12.35 17.70 12.64
C TRP A 187 11.49 16.93 11.63
N LEU A 188 12.07 16.01 10.86
CA LEU A 188 11.29 15.20 9.95
C LEU A 188 10.18 14.43 10.68
N PHE A 189 10.50 13.74 11.78
CA PHE A 189 9.51 13.04 12.58
C PHE A 189 8.45 13.95 13.20
N VAL A 190 8.84 15.14 13.65
CA VAL A 190 7.87 16.11 14.20
C VAL A 190 6.95 16.65 13.11
N LEU A 191 7.51 17.08 11.96
CA LEU A 191 6.75 17.72 10.88
C LEU A 191 5.89 16.73 10.09
N GLU A 192 6.20 15.45 10.09
CA GLU A 192 5.35 14.42 9.48
C GLU A 192 4.33 13.83 10.47
N GLY A 193 4.67 13.74 11.76
CA GLY A 193 3.74 13.25 12.78
C GLY A 193 2.62 14.24 13.13
N MET A 194 2.93 15.53 13.24
CA MET A 194 1.94 16.55 13.61
C MET A 194 0.75 16.66 12.64
N PRO A 195 0.93 16.64 11.31
CA PRO A 195 -0.20 16.61 10.38
C PRO A 195 -1.13 15.43 10.60
N ALA A 196 -0.61 14.23 10.94
CA ALA A 196 -1.44 13.08 11.24
C ALA A 196 -2.31 13.31 12.48
N VAL A 197 -1.77 13.92 13.55
CA VAL A 197 -2.53 14.28 14.75
C VAL A 197 -3.66 15.26 14.41
N VAL A 198 -3.34 16.33 13.66
CA VAL A 198 -4.33 17.33 13.23
C VAL A 198 -5.41 16.69 12.37
N LEU A 199 -5.02 15.89 11.38
CA LEU A 199 -5.96 15.18 10.51
C LEU A 199 -6.79 14.14 11.27
N GLY A 200 -6.26 13.55 12.34
CA GLY A 200 -7.00 12.69 13.25
C GLY A 200 -8.15 13.44 13.93
N ALA A 201 -7.90 14.64 14.44
CA ALA A 201 -8.94 15.52 15.01
C ALA A 201 -9.97 15.95 13.96
N VAL A 202 -9.52 16.33 12.75
CA VAL A 202 -10.40 16.68 11.62
C VAL A 202 -11.24 15.48 11.21
N ALA A 203 -10.65 14.28 11.07
CA ALA A 203 -11.36 13.06 10.72
C ALA A 203 -12.44 12.71 11.75
N PHE A 204 -12.13 12.87 13.04
CA PHE A 204 -13.11 12.66 14.10
C PHE A 204 -14.30 13.62 14.01
N ALA A 205 -14.07 14.88 13.69
CA ALA A 205 -15.13 15.88 13.58
C ALA A 205 -15.94 15.75 12.27
N TRP A 206 -15.28 15.39 11.17
CA TRP A 206 -15.85 15.49 9.83
C TRP A 206 -16.42 14.19 9.27
N LEU A 207 -15.77 13.03 9.52
CA LEU A 207 -16.28 11.73 9.07
C LEU A 207 -17.57 11.35 9.82
N ARG A 208 -18.40 10.53 9.20
CA ARG A 208 -19.59 9.91 9.80
C ARG A 208 -19.53 8.41 9.52
N ASP A 209 -19.96 7.58 10.47
CA ASP A 209 -19.90 6.12 10.32
C ASP A 209 -20.92 5.58 9.33
N SER A 210 -22.03 6.28 9.15
CA SER A 210 -23.15 5.82 8.32
C SER A 210 -23.71 6.96 7.45
N PRO A 211 -24.20 6.66 6.26
CA PRO A 211 -24.99 7.62 5.47
C PRO A 211 -26.20 8.18 6.22
N LYS A 212 -26.76 7.45 7.18
CA LYS A 212 -27.89 7.90 8.03
C LYS A 212 -27.56 9.20 8.79
N ASP A 213 -26.28 9.40 9.14
CA ASP A 213 -25.81 10.56 9.92
C ASP A 213 -25.32 11.70 9.03
N ALA A 214 -25.48 11.58 7.70
CA ALA A 214 -24.96 12.54 6.73
C ALA A 214 -25.95 13.68 6.47
N ALA A 215 -25.79 14.81 7.16
CA ALA A 215 -26.62 16.00 6.95
C ALA A 215 -26.46 16.64 5.55
N TRP A 216 -25.45 16.27 4.78
CA TRP A 216 -25.19 16.78 3.44
C TRP A 216 -25.86 15.97 2.33
N LEU A 217 -26.49 14.82 2.63
CA LEU A 217 -27.35 14.07 1.73
C LEU A 217 -28.80 14.51 1.94
N SER A 218 -29.55 14.63 0.84
CA SER A 218 -31.00 14.77 0.93
C SER A 218 -31.63 13.48 1.50
N ASP A 219 -32.86 13.57 2.00
CA ASP A 219 -33.54 12.41 2.58
C ASP A 219 -33.68 11.26 1.58
N GLY A 220 -34.02 11.57 0.33
CA GLY A 220 -34.11 10.57 -0.74
C GLY A 220 -32.79 9.91 -1.07
N GLU A 221 -31.68 10.65 -1.07
CA GLU A 221 -30.33 10.13 -1.32
C GLU A 221 -29.88 9.23 -0.14
N ARG A 222 -30.16 9.67 1.08
CA ARG A 222 -29.86 8.95 2.31
C ARG A 222 -30.60 7.61 2.38
N ASP A 223 -31.89 7.62 2.09
CA ASP A 223 -32.74 6.43 2.07
C ASP A 223 -32.32 5.46 0.97
N TRP A 224 -31.97 5.98 -0.21
CA TRP A 224 -31.54 5.13 -1.31
C TRP A 224 -30.24 4.39 -0.99
N ILE A 225 -29.19 5.12 -0.60
CA ILE A 225 -27.89 4.50 -0.32
C ILE A 225 -27.94 3.55 0.89
N THR A 226 -28.72 3.89 1.90
CA THR A 226 -28.91 3.04 3.08
C THR A 226 -29.57 1.70 2.72
N ARG A 227 -30.65 1.74 1.93
CA ARG A 227 -31.34 0.53 1.47
C ARG A 227 -30.44 -0.35 0.61
N GLU A 228 -29.66 0.24 -0.28
CA GLU A 228 -28.76 -0.51 -1.17
C GLU A 228 -27.66 -1.21 -0.37
N LEU A 229 -27.00 -0.52 0.58
CA LEU A 229 -25.98 -1.10 1.44
C LEU A 229 -26.54 -2.17 2.39
N GLU A 230 -27.76 -2.00 2.90
CA GLU A 230 -28.44 -3.02 3.72
C GLU A 230 -28.80 -4.26 2.91
N TRP A 231 -29.18 -4.08 1.63
CA TRP A 231 -29.46 -5.19 0.72
C TRP A 231 -28.18 -5.99 0.44
N GLU A 232 -27.08 -5.32 0.08
CA GLU A 232 -25.78 -5.97 -0.13
C GLU A 232 -25.35 -6.80 1.09
N LYS A 233 -25.44 -6.23 2.30
CA LYS A 233 -25.09 -6.93 3.55
C LYS A 233 -25.92 -8.21 3.80
N ARG A 234 -27.15 -8.28 3.33
CA ARG A 234 -27.98 -9.49 3.46
C ARG A 234 -27.56 -10.60 2.50
N VAL A 235 -27.07 -10.24 1.33
CA VAL A 235 -26.63 -11.19 0.30
C VAL A 235 -25.27 -11.78 0.62
N GLU A 236 -24.33 -11.00 1.19
CA GLU A 236 -22.95 -11.38 1.47
C GLU A 236 -22.73 -12.39 2.63
N ARG A 237 -23.75 -12.85 3.33
CA ARG A 237 -23.65 -13.61 4.60
C ARG A 237 -23.06 -15.03 4.52
N ARG A 238 -22.46 -15.47 3.44
CA ARG A 238 -21.81 -16.79 3.34
C ARG A 238 -20.29 -16.64 3.23
N GLY A 239 -19.62 -16.45 4.38
CA GLY A 239 -18.16 -16.44 4.45
C GLY A 239 -17.56 -17.85 4.27
N VAL A 240 -16.44 -17.94 3.57
CA VAL A 240 -15.60 -19.14 3.52
C VAL A 240 -14.67 -19.15 4.75
N SER A 241 -14.48 -20.33 5.35
CA SER A 241 -13.57 -20.48 6.49
C SER A 241 -12.13 -20.07 6.11
N VAL A 242 -11.52 -19.19 6.91
CA VAL A 242 -10.10 -18.78 6.74
C VAL A 242 -9.17 -20.01 6.72
N LEU A 243 -9.47 -21.03 7.53
CA LEU A 243 -8.68 -22.26 7.58
C LEU A 243 -8.75 -23.05 6.25
N ALA A 244 -9.92 -23.09 5.60
CA ALA A 244 -10.04 -23.71 4.27
C ALA A 244 -9.25 -22.92 3.21
N THR A 245 -9.25 -21.59 3.31
CA THR A 245 -8.48 -20.70 2.45
C THR A 245 -6.97 -20.92 2.60
N LEU A 246 -6.47 -21.08 3.82
CA LEU A 246 -5.07 -21.38 4.11
C LEU A 246 -4.60 -22.74 3.55
N ARG A 247 -5.51 -23.69 3.31
CA ARG A 247 -5.19 -24.99 2.71
C ARG A 247 -5.22 -24.97 1.17
N SER A 248 -5.66 -23.89 0.56
CA SER A 248 -5.69 -23.74 -0.89
C SER A 248 -4.29 -23.54 -1.47
N GLY A 249 -3.81 -24.48 -2.29
CA GLY A 249 -2.51 -24.36 -2.97
C GLY A 249 -2.39 -23.09 -3.84
N ARG A 250 -3.50 -22.63 -4.43
CA ARG A 250 -3.53 -21.37 -5.21
C ARG A 250 -3.30 -20.16 -4.32
N VAL A 251 -3.93 -20.11 -3.13
CA VAL A 251 -3.75 -19.00 -2.19
C VAL A 251 -2.35 -19.00 -1.59
N LEU A 252 -1.80 -20.18 -1.28
CA LEU A 252 -0.41 -20.29 -0.83
C LEU A 252 0.59 -19.85 -1.91
N LEU A 253 0.34 -20.18 -3.17
CA LEU A 253 1.18 -19.74 -4.29
C LEU A 253 1.10 -18.21 -4.46
N LEU A 254 -0.10 -17.61 -4.39
CA LEU A 254 -0.26 -16.16 -4.38
C LEU A 254 0.46 -15.52 -3.19
N GLY A 255 0.37 -16.13 -2.00
CA GLY A 255 1.10 -15.70 -0.81
C GLY A 255 2.62 -15.73 -1.00
N ALA A 256 3.14 -16.80 -1.60
CA ALA A 256 4.57 -16.93 -1.91
C ALA A 256 5.04 -15.87 -2.92
N VAL A 257 4.29 -15.65 -4.00
CA VAL A 257 4.56 -14.56 -4.96
C VAL A 257 4.57 -13.20 -4.25
N ALA A 258 3.56 -12.91 -3.44
CA ALA A 258 3.47 -11.66 -2.69
C ALA A 258 4.65 -11.50 -1.71
N PHE A 259 4.95 -12.52 -0.91
CA PHE A 259 6.07 -12.49 0.04
C PHE A 259 7.39 -12.16 -0.65
N LEU A 260 7.72 -12.92 -1.72
CA LEU A 260 8.95 -12.74 -2.47
C LEU A 260 9.01 -11.40 -3.21
N ALA A 261 7.88 -10.83 -3.63
CA ALA A 261 7.82 -9.51 -4.26
C ALA A 261 7.96 -8.38 -3.23
N TYR A 262 7.32 -8.51 -2.07
CA TYR A 262 7.35 -7.47 -1.03
C TYR A 262 8.70 -7.37 -0.32
N LEU A 263 9.46 -8.47 -0.20
CA LEU A 263 10.82 -8.46 0.37
C LEU A 263 11.72 -7.39 -0.27
N PRO A 264 12.00 -7.47 -1.59
CA PRO A 264 12.84 -6.48 -2.26
C PRO A 264 12.14 -5.11 -2.43
N SER A 265 10.79 -5.06 -2.51
CA SER A 265 10.05 -3.80 -2.57
C SER A 265 10.31 -2.93 -1.33
N TYR A 266 10.14 -3.51 -0.15
CA TYR A 266 10.40 -2.80 1.10
C TYR A 266 11.89 -2.52 1.30
N ALA A 267 12.77 -3.46 0.95
CA ALA A 267 14.21 -3.21 0.98
C ALA A 267 14.58 -2.00 0.10
N ALA A 268 14.08 -1.94 -1.14
CA ALA A 268 14.33 -0.82 -2.05
C ALA A 268 13.81 0.50 -1.48
N ILE A 269 12.53 0.57 -1.08
CA ILE A 269 11.91 1.80 -0.59
C ILE A 269 12.66 2.36 0.62
N PHE A 270 13.03 1.51 1.57
CA PHE A 270 13.66 1.98 2.81
C PHE A 270 15.17 2.22 2.69
N TRP A 271 15.86 1.56 1.77
CA TRP A 271 17.31 1.71 1.63
C TRP A 271 17.74 2.67 0.53
N MET A 272 16.90 2.97 -0.48
CA MET A 272 17.27 3.86 -1.60
C MET A 272 17.88 5.21 -1.16
N PRO A 273 17.33 5.95 -0.18
CA PRO A 273 17.93 7.23 0.23
C PRO A 273 19.37 7.05 0.74
N THR A 274 19.58 6.08 1.62
CA THR A 274 20.90 5.75 2.18
C THR A 274 21.87 5.30 1.09
N LEU A 275 21.42 4.43 0.18
CA LEU A 275 22.23 3.90 -0.92
C LEU A 275 22.65 5.00 -1.88
N LEU A 276 21.72 5.86 -2.30
CA LEU A 276 22.05 6.98 -3.20
C LEU A 276 23.07 7.92 -2.56
N LYS A 277 22.85 8.30 -1.29
CA LYS A 277 23.77 9.19 -0.57
C LYS A 277 25.16 8.60 -0.43
N ARG A 278 25.28 7.32 -0.05
CA ARG A 278 26.57 6.65 0.11
C ARG A 278 27.35 6.50 -1.19
N GLN A 279 26.65 6.23 -2.30
CA GLN A 279 27.30 6.04 -3.61
C GLN A 279 27.71 7.34 -4.26
N THR A 280 27.03 8.45 -3.99
CA THR A 280 27.22 9.71 -4.72
C THR A 280 27.81 10.84 -3.87
N GLY A 281 27.74 10.75 -2.53
CA GLY A 281 28.14 11.82 -1.62
C GLY A 281 27.26 13.08 -1.67
N LEU A 282 26.11 13.02 -2.32
CA LEU A 282 25.17 14.13 -2.46
C LEU A 282 24.59 14.58 -1.12
N SER A 283 24.15 15.85 -1.05
CA SER A 283 23.42 16.37 0.11
C SER A 283 22.05 15.71 0.26
N ASP A 284 21.46 15.78 1.47
CA ASP A 284 20.13 15.19 1.74
C ASP A 284 19.05 15.80 0.85
N VAL A 285 19.14 17.12 0.59
CA VAL A 285 18.23 17.83 -0.33
C VAL A 285 18.33 17.27 -1.76
N GLN A 286 19.56 17.05 -2.24
CA GLN A 286 19.78 16.48 -3.58
C GLN A 286 19.30 15.03 -3.66
N VAL A 287 19.59 14.23 -2.65
CA VAL A 287 19.13 12.82 -2.57
C VAL A 287 17.62 12.76 -2.61
N GLY A 288 16.94 13.52 -1.76
CA GLY A 288 15.47 13.56 -1.74
C GLY A 288 14.88 14.00 -3.07
N SER A 289 15.42 15.09 -3.67
CA SER A 289 14.94 15.61 -4.95
C SER A 289 15.13 14.62 -6.11
N LEU A 290 16.27 13.94 -6.16
CA LEU A 290 16.58 12.98 -7.22
C LEU A 290 15.78 11.68 -7.09
N LEU A 291 15.42 11.26 -5.87
CA LEU A 291 14.58 10.09 -5.67
C LEU A 291 13.13 10.30 -6.12
N ALA A 292 12.68 11.53 -6.32
CA ALA A 292 11.42 11.78 -7.00
C ALA A 292 11.37 11.18 -8.42
N ILE A 293 12.52 11.02 -9.10
CA ILE A 293 12.59 10.44 -10.45
C ILE A 293 12.19 8.95 -10.45
N PRO A 294 12.88 8.04 -9.72
CA PRO A 294 12.46 6.63 -9.68
C PRO A 294 11.04 6.44 -9.14
N PHE A 295 10.60 7.22 -8.16
CA PHE A 295 9.22 7.11 -7.67
C PHE A 295 8.19 7.68 -8.66
N GLY A 296 8.54 8.70 -9.45
CA GLY A 296 7.73 9.17 -10.57
C GLY A 296 7.61 8.10 -11.68
N VAL A 297 8.72 7.42 -12.01
CA VAL A 297 8.70 6.26 -12.93
C VAL A 297 7.79 5.16 -12.41
N LEU A 298 7.86 4.84 -11.09
CA LEU A 298 6.95 3.88 -10.47
C LEU A 298 5.48 4.29 -10.63
N LEU A 299 5.15 5.56 -10.36
CA LEU A 299 3.77 6.07 -10.50
C LEU A 299 3.25 5.86 -11.92
N VAL A 300 4.02 6.28 -12.92
CA VAL A 300 3.64 6.12 -14.34
C VAL A 300 3.53 4.64 -14.70
N ALA A 301 4.50 3.82 -14.28
CA ALA A 301 4.50 2.38 -14.54
C ALA A 301 3.29 1.68 -13.92
N MET A 302 2.91 2.01 -12.68
CA MET A 302 1.72 1.44 -12.01
C MET A 302 0.43 1.79 -12.74
N LEU A 303 0.24 3.06 -13.09
CA LEU A 303 -0.97 3.53 -13.78
C LEU A 303 -1.07 2.91 -15.17
N PHE A 304 0.03 2.93 -15.94
CA PHE A 304 0.07 2.36 -17.27
C PHE A 304 -0.15 0.84 -17.26
N ASN A 305 0.55 0.13 -16.37
CA ASN A 305 0.46 -1.32 -16.27
C ASN A 305 -0.94 -1.79 -15.89
N GLY A 306 -1.57 -1.13 -14.90
CA GLY A 306 -2.95 -1.42 -14.51
C GLY A 306 -3.93 -1.18 -15.65
N TRP A 307 -3.86 0.01 -16.28
CA TRP A 307 -4.71 0.35 -17.43
C TRP A 307 -4.54 -0.62 -18.61
N ASN A 308 -3.28 -0.97 -18.94
CA ASN A 308 -3.00 -1.84 -20.07
C ASN A 308 -3.43 -3.29 -19.81
N SER A 309 -3.24 -3.77 -18.57
CA SER A 309 -3.72 -5.09 -18.14
C SER A 309 -5.25 -5.21 -18.23
N ASP A 310 -5.99 -4.17 -17.79
CA ASP A 310 -7.45 -4.13 -17.89
C ASP A 310 -7.92 -4.10 -19.34
N ARG A 311 -7.24 -3.32 -20.19
CA ARG A 311 -7.58 -3.21 -21.62
C ARG A 311 -7.35 -4.52 -22.39
N GLN A 312 -6.27 -5.24 -22.03
CA GLN A 312 -5.90 -6.49 -22.71
C GLN A 312 -6.54 -7.73 -22.08
N LEU A 313 -7.20 -7.58 -20.91
CA LEU A 313 -7.72 -8.69 -20.08
C LEU A 313 -6.64 -9.74 -19.82
N GLU A 314 -5.39 -9.27 -19.56
CA GLU A 314 -4.24 -10.14 -19.35
C GLU A 314 -3.55 -9.75 -18.04
N ARG A 315 -3.46 -10.69 -17.08
CA ARG A 315 -2.89 -10.45 -15.75
C ARG A 315 -1.50 -11.04 -15.60
N ARG A 316 -1.24 -12.15 -16.25
CA ARG A 316 -0.05 -12.97 -16.01
C ARG A 316 1.24 -12.22 -16.34
N TRP A 317 1.35 -11.71 -17.58
CA TRP A 317 2.54 -10.98 -18.02
C TRP A 317 2.61 -9.58 -17.44
N HIS A 318 1.48 -8.91 -17.27
CA HIS A 318 1.44 -7.59 -16.65
C HIS A 318 1.82 -7.63 -15.15
N ALA A 319 1.72 -8.77 -14.48
CA ALA A 319 2.29 -8.93 -13.14
C ALA A 319 3.75 -9.42 -13.19
N ALA A 320 4.11 -10.35 -14.09
CA ALA A 320 5.44 -10.94 -14.12
C ALA A 320 6.53 -9.99 -14.67
N VAL A 321 6.23 -9.22 -15.72
CA VAL A 321 7.23 -8.32 -16.36
C VAL A 321 7.75 -7.26 -15.40
N PRO A 322 6.92 -6.53 -14.62
CA PRO A 322 7.44 -5.62 -13.59
C PRO A 322 8.32 -6.34 -12.57
N LEU A 323 7.92 -7.51 -12.06
CA LEU A 323 8.73 -8.28 -11.11
C LEU A 323 10.11 -8.61 -11.69
N LEU A 324 10.18 -9.05 -12.94
CA LEU A 324 11.45 -9.34 -13.63
C LEU A 324 12.26 -8.07 -13.91
N SER A 325 11.61 -6.92 -14.18
CA SER A 325 12.33 -5.64 -14.31
C SER A 325 13.02 -5.24 -13.00
N GLY A 326 12.36 -5.48 -11.85
CA GLY A 326 12.97 -5.30 -10.53
C GLY A 326 14.22 -6.15 -10.32
N ALA A 327 14.18 -7.41 -10.78
CA ALA A 327 15.34 -8.30 -10.75
C ALA A 327 16.49 -7.78 -11.63
N LEU A 328 16.20 -7.36 -12.86
CA LEU A 328 17.19 -6.79 -13.78
C LEU A 328 17.82 -5.50 -13.24
N GLY A 329 17.01 -4.61 -12.67
CA GLY A 329 17.52 -3.39 -12.02
C GLY A 329 18.46 -3.70 -10.87
N SER A 330 18.08 -4.66 -9.99
CA SER A 330 18.90 -5.09 -8.86
C SER A 330 20.21 -5.76 -9.31
N LEU A 331 20.19 -6.58 -10.37
CA LEU A 331 21.38 -7.16 -10.99
C LEU A 331 22.29 -6.07 -11.60
N GLY A 332 21.69 -5.09 -12.27
CA GLY A 332 22.44 -3.94 -12.81
C GLY A 332 23.19 -3.19 -11.73
N LEU A 333 22.60 -2.95 -10.56
CA LEU A 333 23.25 -2.32 -9.40
C LEU A 333 24.46 -3.10 -8.88
N MET A 334 24.53 -4.41 -9.13
CA MET A 334 25.69 -5.24 -8.80
C MET A 334 26.80 -5.15 -9.84
N MET A 335 26.46 -5.03 -11.12
CA MET A 335 27.38 -5.25 -12.23
C MET A 335 27.99 -3.95 -12.76
N PHE A 336 27.28 -2.85 -12.69
CA PHE A 336 27.74 -1.57 -13.27
C PHE A 336 28.36 -0.68 -12.20
N PRO A 337 29.46 0.02 -12.56
CA PRO A 337 30.09 0.98 -11.65
C PRO A 337 29.11 2.12 -11.33
N PRO A 338 29.11 2.63 -10.09
CA PRO A 338 28.18 3.66 -9.67
C PRO A 338 28.51 4.98 -10.38
N SER A 339 27.60 5.45 -11.23
CA SER A 339 27.50 6.83 -11.67
C SER A 339 26.10 7.33 -11.34
N LEU A 340 25.93 8.63 -11.14
CA LEU A 340 24.63 9.18 -10.76
C LEU A 340 23.51 8.78 -11.75
N ALA A 341 23.76 8.96 -13.04
CA ALA A 341 22.77 8.64 -14.07
C ALA A 341 22.44 7.14 -14.11
N MET A 342 23.47 6.28 -14.05
CA MET A 342 23.29 4.82 -14.03
C MET A 342 22.55 4.38 -12.78
N THR A 343 22.91 4.90 -11.59
CA THR A 343 22.25 4.56 -10.33
C THR A 343 20.76 4.95 -10.36
N LEU A 344 20.41 6.15 -10.84
CA LEU A 344 19.02 6.59 -10.96
C LEU A 344 18.23 5.75 -11.97
N CYS A 345 18.85 5.39 -13.10
CA CYS A 345 18.24 4.51 -14.09
C CYS A 345 17.96 3.12 -13.50
N LEU A 346 18.94 2.52 -12.83
CA LEU A 346 18.81 1.20 -12.22
C LEU A 346 17.87 1.21 -11.01
N PHE A 347 17.84 2.29 -10.21
CA PHE A 347 16.84 2.47 -9.16
C PHE A 347 15.43 2.57 -9.74
N SER A 348 15.27 3.31 -10.86
CA SER A 348 13.98 3.40 -11.54
C SER A 348 13.52 2.04 -12.05
N LEU A 349 14.42 1.26 -12.63
CA LEU A 349 14.12 -0.10 -13.09
C LEU A 349 13.79 -1.05 -11.92
N THR A 350 14.55 -0.94 -10.81
CA THR A 350 14.32 -1.76 -9.61
C THR A 350 12.95 -1.47 -8.99
N ILE A 351 12.62 -0.18 -8.79
CA ILE A 351 11.36 0.20 -8.13
C ILE A 351 10.14 0.03 -9.05
N ALA A 352 10.34 0.07 -10.39
CA ALA A 352 9.30 -0.27 -11.35
C ALA A 352 8.80 -1.73 -11.17
N GLY A 353 9.61 -2.58 -10.54
CA GLY A 353 9.19 -3.90 -10.09
C GLY A 353 7.90 -3.87 -9.27
N VAL A 354 7.66 -2.81 -8.50
CA VAL A 354 6.44 -2.65 -7.67
C VAL A 354 5.18 -2.38 -8.51
N ALA A 355 5.32 -2.04 -9.79
CA ALA A 355 4.17 -1.79 -10.68
C ALA A 355 3.30 -3.03 -10.96
N TYR A 356 3.67 -4.20 -10.48
CA TYR A 356 2.83 -5.41 -10.50
C TYR A 356 1.60 -5.29 -9.58
N LEU A 357 1.63 -4.44 -8.56
CA LEU A 357 0.63 -4.40 -7.49
C LEU A 357 -0.83 -4.27 -7.96
N PRO A 358 -1.21 -3.30 -8.83
CA PRO A 358 -2.60 -3.16 -9.26
C PRO A 358 -3.13 -4.42 -9.93
N VAL A 359 -2.29 -5.05 -10.74
CA VAL A 359 -2.63 -6.27 -11.49
C VAL A 359 -2.72 -7.47 -10.56
N PHE A 360 -1.75 -7.62 -9.65
CA PHE A 360 -1.69 -8.74 -8.72
C PHE A 360 -2.89 -8.79 -7.77
N TRP A 361 -3.31 -7.64 -7.23
CA TRP A 361 -4.44 -7.59 -6.29
C TRP A 361 -5.81 -7.79 -6.97
N ALA A 362 -5.89 -7.73 -8.29
CA ALA A 362 -7.09 -8.11 -9.04
C ALA A 362 -7.20 -9.65 -9.24
N ILE A 363 -6.09 -10.38 -9.22
CA ILE A 363 -6.07 -11.82 -9.52
C ILE A 363 -6.95 -12.67 -8.60
N PRO A 364 -6.93 -12.52 -7.25
CA PRO A 364 -7.77 -13.33 -6.38
C PRO A 364 -9.26 -13.26 -6.71
N THR A 365 -9.76 -12.11 -7.14
CA THR A 365 -11.17 -11.91 -7.51
C THR A 365 -11.53 -12.53 -8.87
N GLU A 366 -10.55 -12.81 -9.72
CA GLU A 366 -10.76 -13.43 -11.03
C GLU A 366 -10.67 -14.97 -10.99
N ILE A 367 -9.87 -15.53 -10.07
CA ILE A 367 -9.61 -16.98 -10.02
C ILE A 367 -10.30 -17.73 -8.88
N LEU A 368 -10.92 -17.00 -7.95
CA LEU A 368 -11.64 -17.54 -6.79
C LEU A 368 -13.08 -17.04 -6.78
N SER A 369 -13.98 -17.77 -6.11
CA SER A 369 -15.33 -17.25 -5.83
C SER A 369 -15.27 -16.01 -4.91
N ASP A 370 -16.26 -15.12 -4.99
CA ASP A 370 -16.29 -13.85 -4.25
C ASP A 370 -15.97 -13.99 -2.76
N THR A 371 -16.56 -14.99 -2.10
CA THR A 371 -16.35 -15.26 -0.67
C THR A 371 -14.96 -15.81 -0.37
N ALA A 372 -14.38 -16.63 -1.27
CA ALA A 372 -13.03 -17.15 -1.15
C ALA A 372 -11.99 -16.06 -1.47
N ALA A 373 -12.29 -15.16 -2.40
CA ALA A 373 -11.42 -14.06 -2.78
C ALA A 373 -11.18 -13.10 -1.60
N ALA A 374 -12.22 -12.72 -0.86
CA ALA A 374 -12.10 -11.85 0.31
C ALA A 374 -11.17 -12.46 1.39
N SER A 375 -11.36 -13.74 1.71
CA SER A 375 -10.50 -14.47 2.66
C SER A 375 -9.07 -14.61 2.14
N ALA A 376 -8.90 -14.88 0.82
CA ALA A 376 -7.60 -15.00 0.20
C ALA A 376 -6.82 -13.68 0.22
N LEU A 377 -7.48 -12.55 -0.08
CA LEU A 377 -6.87 -11.21 0.01
C LEU A 377 -6.33 -10.94 1.41
N GLY A 378 -7.07 -11.28 2.47
CA GLY A 378 -6.62 -11.15 3.85
C GLY A 378 -5.38 -11.99 4.16
N VAL A 379 -5.40 -13.28 3.79
CA VAL A 379 -4.27 -14.21 4.00
C VAL A 379 -3.04 -13.75 3.22
N VAL A 380 -3.18 -13.46 1.93
CA VAL A 380 -2.08 -13.01 1.07
C VAL A 380 -1.49 -11.69 1.55
N SER A 381 -2.35 -10.74 1.99
CA SER A 381 -1.90 -9.47 2.57
C SER A 381 -1.08 -9.67 3.85
N THR A 382 -1.52 -10.58 4.72
CA THR A 382 -0.78 -10.91 5.96
C THR A 382 0.59 -11.49 5.63
N ILE A 383 0.67 -12.45 4.69
CA ILE A 383 1.93 -13.05 4.24
C ILE A 383 2.85 -11.98 3.61
N ALA A 384 2.29 -11.09 2.76
CA ALA A 384 3.03 -9.99 2.16
C ALA A 384 3.62 -9.02 3.21
N ASN A 385 2.87 -8.67 4.25
CA ASN A 385 3.33 -7.78 5.30
C ASN A 385 4.44 -8.41 6.19
N ILE A 386 4.50 -9.74 6.31
CA ILE A 386 5.64 -10.42 6.97
C ILE A 386 6.95 -10.10 6.24
N ALA A 387 6.94 -9.98 4.92
CA ALA A 387 8.11 -9.58 4.13
C ALA A 387 8.63 -8.17 4.49
N GLY A 388 7.77 -7.30 5.01
CA GLY A 388 8.15 -5.98 5.51
C GLY A 388 9.14 -6.02 6.68
N PHE A 389 9.06 -7.05 7.53
CA PHE A 389 10.06 -7.29 8.56
C PHE A 389 11.37 -7.81 7.94
N PHE A 390 11.29 -8.83 7.10
CA PHE A 390 12.48 -9.51 6.61
C PHE A 390 13.25 -8.69 5.56
N GLY A 391 12.59 -7.99 4.65
CA GLY A 391 13.24 -7.28 3.55
C GLY A 391 14.30 -6.26 4.01
N PRO A 392 13.90 -5.19 4.73
CA PRO A 392 14.84 -4.19 5.22
C PRO A 392 15.85 -4.76 6.23
N SER A 393 15.42 -5.69 7.11
CA SER A 393 16.27 -6.32 8.12
C SER A 393 17.36 -7.18 7.49
N ALA A 394 17.00 -8.01 6.49
CA ALA A 394 17.95 -8.85 5.78
C ALA A 394 18.98 -8.01 5.00
N PHE A 395 18.54 -6.94 4.33
CA PHE A 395 19.46 -6.05 3.61
C PHE A 395 20.50 -5.44 4.58
N GLY A 396 20.04 -4.87 5.70
CA GLY A 396 20.92 -4.30 6.72
C GLY A 396 21.86 -5.33 7.37
N TYR A 397 21.37 -6.53 7.65
CA TYR A 397 22.16 -7.62 8.18
C TYR A 397 23.26 -8.08 7.19
N LEU A 398 22.89 -8.32 5.94
CA LEU A 398 23.83 -8.74 4.90
C LEU A 398 24.92 -7.70 4.70
N HIS A 399 24.57 -6.42 4.59
CA HIS A 399 25.54 -5.36 4.47
C HIS A 399 26.50 -5.28 5.68
N THR A 400 25.97 -5.37 6.90
CA THR A 400 26.80 -5.34 8.13
C THR A 400 27.75 -6.54 8.20
N ARG A 401 27.33 -7.73 7.73
CA ARG A 401 28.16 -8.96 7.78
C ARG A 401 29.22 -9.02 6.68
N THR A 402 28.92 -8.51 5.51
CA THR A 402 29.79 -8.66 4.32
C THR A 402 30.59 -7.41 3.98
N GLY A 403 30.21 -6.26 4.52
CA GLY A 403 30.75 -4.95 4.15
C GLY A 403 30.41 -4.53 2.70
N SER A 404 29.53 -5.29 2.01
CA SER A 404 29.24 -5.09 0.60
C SER A 404 27.73 -4.92 0.36
N LEU A 405 27.36 -3.91 -0.45
CA LEU A 405 25.99 -3.71 -0.92
C LEU A 405 25.58 -4.77 -1.95
N THR A 406 26.55 -5.40 -2.63
CA THR A 406 26.32 -6.40 -3.68
C THR A 406 25.49 -7.58 -3.16
N THR A 407 25.74 -8.04 -1.93
CA THR A 407 24.98 -9.14 -1.33
C THR A 407 23.51 -8.79 -1.09
N GLY A 408 23.21 -7.55 -0.71
CA GLY A 408 21.86 -7.05 -0.58
C GLY A 408 21.14 -6.97 -1.92
N TYR A 409 21.80 -6.44 -2.94
CA TYR A 409 21.26 -6.39 -4.32
C TYR A 409 21.04 -7.79 -4.90
N ALA A 410 21.95 -8.74 -4.64
CA ALA A 410 21.79 -10.14 -5.05
C ALA A 410 20.54 -10.77 -4.44
N ALA A 411 20.34 -10.59 -3.13
CA ALA A 411 19.15 -11.10 -2.45
C ALA A 411 17.86 -10.50 -3.02
N MET A 412 17.86 -9.19 -3.33
CA MET A 412 16.73 -8.53 -3.99
C MET A 412 16.48 -9.11 -5.39
N ALA A 413 17.53 -9.27 -6.20
CA ALA A 413 17.42 -9.79 -7.56
C ALA A 413 16.85 -11.22 -7.58
N VAL A 414 17.37 -12.10 -6.71
CA VAL A 414 16.88 -13.48 -6.58
C VAL A 414 15.41 -13.51 -6.15
N SER A 415 15.04 -12.69 -5.17
CA SER A 415 13.66 -12.64 -4.67
C SER A 415 12.69 -12.12 -5.74
N TRP A 416 13.05 -11.02 -6.44
CA TRP A 416 12.28 -10.50 -7.58
C TRP A 416 12.11 -11.54 -8.70
N ALA A 417 13.21 -12.19 -9.10
CA ALA A 417 13.19 -13.20 -10.16
C ALA A 417 12.33 -14.40 -9.77
N ALA A 418 12.51 -14.92 -8.55
CA ALA A 418 11.70 -16.03 -8.05
C ALA A 418 10.21 -15.68 -8.01
N SER A 419 9.86 -14.49 -7.55
CA SER A 419 8.47 -14.00 -7.57
C SER A 419 7.92 -13.93 -9.00
N GLY A 420 8.68 -13.38 -9.95
CA GLY A 420 8.28 -13.28 -11.36
C GLY A 420 8.07 -14.67 -12.00
N VAL A 421 8.95 -15.62 -11.72
CA VAL A 421 8.82 -17.01 -12.20
C VAL A 421 7.59 -17.69 -11.60
N LEU A 422 7.40 -17.60 -10.28
CA LEU A 422 6.21 -18.16 -9.63
C LEU A 422 4.92 -17.54 -10.14
N MET A 423 4.93 -16.24 -10.44
CA MET A 423 3.78 -15.54 -11.04
C MET A 423 3.40 -16.17 -12.39
N LEU A 424 4.37 -16.54 -13.22
CA LEU A 424 4.14 -17.23 -14.49
C LEU A 424 3.60 -18.66 -14.33
N MET A 425 3.74 -19.25 -13.15
CA MET A 425 3.27 -20.62 -12.85
C MET A 425 1.83 -20.65 -12.30
N ILE A 426 1.19 -19.52 -11.99
CA ILE A 426 -0.17 -19.50 -11.44
C ILE A 426 -1.15 -20.04 -12.48
N PRO A 427 -1.91 -21.15 -12.15
CA PRO A 427 -2.87 -21.74 -13.07
C PRO A 427 -4.12 -20.85 -13.24
N GLY A 428 -4.72 -20.87 -14.42
CA GLY A 428 -6.00 -20.18 -14.68
C GLY A 428 -5.89 -18.73 -15.10
N LEU A 429 -4.68 -18.13 -15.13
CA LEU A 429 -4.44 -16.77 -15.64
C LEU A 429 -4.22 -16.71 -17.16
N ARG A 430 -4.46 -17.79 -17.89
CA ARG A 430 -4.43 -17.76 -19.35
C ARG A 430 -5.69 -17.04 -19.84
N ARG A 431 -5.53 -16.20 -20.87
CA ARG A 431 -6.58 -15.55 -21.64
C ARG A 431 -7.66 -16.60 -21.95
N ASN A 432 -8.79 -16.57 -21.22
CA ASN A 432 -9.99 -17.27 -21.65
C ASN A 432 -10.43 -16.55 -22.93
N ALA A 433 -10.01 -17.10 -24.06
CA ALA A 433 -10.68 -16.80 -25.30
C ALA A 433 -12.18 -17.01 -25.04
N MET A 434 -13.02 -16.08 -25.48
CA MET A 434 -14.49 -16.11 -25.42
C MET A 434 -15.09 -17.38 -26.10
N GLY A 435 -14.50 -18.55 -25.94
CA GLY A 435 -14.88 -19.81 -26.54
C GLY A 435 -15.59 -20.79 -25.61
N ASP A 436 -15.35 -20.71 -24.29
CA ASP A 436 -15.86 -21.76 -23.40
C ASP A 436 -17.25 -21.47 -22.80
N PHE A 437 -17.77 -20.25 -22.92
CA PHE A 437 -19.17 -19.95 -22.54
C PHE A 437 -20.21 -20.35 -23.60
N ALA A 438 -19.79 -20.61 -24.83
CA ALA A 438 -20.72 -21.03 -25.90
C ALA A 438 -20.95 -22.55 -25.96
N VAL A 439 -20.12 -23.36 -25.28
CA VAL A 439 -20.23 -24.84 -25.33
C VAL A 439 -21.03 -25.41 -24.13
N ALA A 440 -21.11 -24.69 -23.03
CA ALA A 440 -21.88 -25.15 -21.86
C ALA A 440 -23.40 -24.94 -21.99
N THR A 441 -23.86 -24.14 -22.94
CA THR A 441 -25.30 -23.86 -23.16
C THR A 441 -25.92 -24.72 -24.28
N VAL A 442 -25.15 -25.56 -24.96
CA VAL A 442 -25.66 -26.41 -26.08
C VAL A 442 -25.78 -27.88 -25.68
N VAL A 443 -25.34 -28.29 -24.49
CA VAL A 443 -25.41 -29.70 -24.05
C VAL A 443 -26.50 -29.99 -23.02
N SER A 444 -27.43 -29.06 -22.78
CA SER A 444 -28.58 -29.28 -21.89
C SER A 444 -29.96 -29.26 -22.59
N GLU A 445 -29.98 -29.44 -23.92
CA GLU A 445 -31.22 -29.71 -24.67
C GLU A 445 -30.95 -30.96 -25.58
N ASP A 446 -30.95 -32.15 -24.96
CA ASP A 446 -31.35 -33.42 -25.54
C ASP A 446 -31.74 -34.40 -24.42
#